data_e23468e838f20a50f4eb817f5746a08d
#
_entry.id   e23468e838f20a50f4eb817f5746a08d
#
_cell.length_a   1.000
_cell.length_b   1.000
_cell.length_c   1.000
_cell.angle_alpha   90.00
_cell.angle_beta   90.00
_cell.angle_gamma   90.00
#
_symmetry.space_group_name_H-M   'P 1'
#
loop_
_entity.id
_entity.type
_entity.pdbx_description
1 polymer ?
#
loop_
_entity_poly.entity_id
_entity_poly.type
_entity_poly.pdbx_seq_one_letter_code
_entity_poly.pdbx_strand_id
1 'polypeptide(L)'
;LIIYLLARLKSPDFNINWKKFFSLAAEAVIGVMIACVMLIPSALAILENYRINERLYGLDLIAYNDKTRLLRIIQSFFMIPDVPARPNLFSSDSAKWASIGGYLPMFSMAGVIAFTKSRKKHWAKRIIIVCAVCAFIPILNSAFYTFNSSYYARWFYMPILIMAMMTAQALDDRSIDLRPGIKVCVGILLGLAAISLLPKKEDDKVIWFKFANYPAYFYLTAAICITGLIILWYIDKSRRKGKPFMKAALISTVAACI
;
A
#
# COMPACT_ATOMS: atom_id res chain seq x y z
N LEU A 1 12.83 -7.70 -7.51
CA LEU A 1 14.20 -8.10 -7.20
C LEU A 1 15.15 -6.90 -7.26
N ILE A 2 15.22 -6.18 -8.40
CA ILE A 2 16.16 -5.04 -8.60
C ILE A 2 16.00 -3.97 -7.52
N ILE A 3 14.77 -3.52 -7.25
CA ILE A 3 14.47 -2.52 -6.20
C ILE A 3 14.96 -3.00 -4.82
N TYR A 4 14.74 -4.27 -4.51
CA TYR A 4 15.22 -4.87 -3.27
C TYR A 4 16.74 -4.86 -3.18
N LEU A 5 17.44 -5.31 -4.23
CA LEU A 5 18.89 -5.32 -4.29
C LEU A 5 19.46 -3.91 -4.11
N LEU A 6 18.97 -2.93 -4.85
CA LEU A 6 19.39 -1.53 -4.74
C LEU A 6 19.18 -0.95 -3.34
N ALA A 7 18.07 -1.27 -2.70
CA ALA A 7 17.77 -0.83 -1.34
C ALA A 7 18.71 -1.47 -0.30
N ARG A 8 19.14 -2.73 -0.54
CA ARG A 8 20.02 -3.49 0.35
C ARG A 8 21.50 -3.16 0.19
N LEU A 9 21.95 -2.70 -0.98
CA LEU A 9 23.36 -2.40 -1.24
C LEU A 9 24.03 -1.45 -0.22
N LYS A 10 23.23 -0.55 0.39
CA LYS A 10 23.69 0.38 1.44
C LYS A 10 23.38 -0.10 2.86
N SER A 11 22.99 -1.35 3.04
CA SER A 11 22.68 -1.92 4.35
C SER A 11 23.92 -2.56 4.96
N PRO A 12 24.26 -2.32 6.25
CA PRO A 12 25.49 -2.86 6.86
C PRO A 12 25.51 -4.38 6.91
N ASP A 13 24.32 -5.02 6.93
CA ASP A 13 24.16 -6.48 7.02
C ASP A 13 24.23 -7.17 5.65
N PHE A 14 24.39 -6.41 4.57
CA PHE A 14 24.32 -6.93 3.22
C PHE A 14 25.69 -6.92 2.55
N ASN A 15 26.36 -8.05 2.62
CA ASN A 15 27.66 -8.25 1.99
C ASN A 15 27.53 -9.23 0.84
N ILE A 16 27.62 -8.74 -0.40
CA ILE A 16 27.68 -9.57 -1.61
C ILE A 16 29.14 -9.68 -2.04
N ASN A 17 29.68 -10.89 -1.95
CA ASN A 17 30.94 -11.23 -2.60
C ASN A 17 30.67 -11.59 -4.06
N TRP A 18 31.65 -11.35 -4.96
CA TRP A 18 31.56 -11.69 -6.38
C TRP A 18 31.09 -13.13 -6.64
N LYS A 19 31.54 -14.11 -5.87
CA LYS A 19 31.07 -15.50 -5.97
C LYS A 19 29.57 -15.63 -5.75
N LYS A 20 29.04 -14.99 -4.70
CA LYS A 20 27.60 -14.98 -4.41
C LYS A 20 26.80 -14.25 -5.47
N PHE A 21 27.35 -13.15 -6.01
CA PHE A 21 26.71 -12.40 -7.09
C PHE A 21 26.55 -13.27 -8.35
N PHE A 22 27.62 -13.92 -8.81
CA PHE A 22 27.56 -14.80 -9.98
C PHE A 22 26.69 -16.03 -9.76
N SER A 23 26.69 -16.61 -8.56
CA SER A 23 25.76 -17.71 -8.23
C SER A 23 24.32 -17.28 -8.33
N LEU A 24 23.93 -16.17 -7.71
CA LEU A 24 22.58 -15.63 -7.78
C LEU A 24 22.19 -15.21 -9.21
N ALA A 25 23.12 -14.65 -9.99
CA ALA A 25 22.89 -14.33 -11.37
C ALA A 25 22.63 -15.60 -12.23
N ALA A 26 23.41 -16.65 -12.03
CA ALA A 26 23.21 -17.95 -12.71
C ALA A 26 21.84 -18.55 -12.33
N GLU A 27 21.48 -18.57 -11.05
CA GLU A 27 20.18 -19.04 -10.59
C GLU A 27 19.03 -18.24 -11.21
N ALA A 28 19.18 -16.90 -11.29
CA ALA A 28 18.18 -16.03 -11.93
C ALA A 28 18.04 -16.34 -13.44
N VAL A 29 19.15 -16.56 -14.14
CA VAL A 29 19.13 -16.92 -15.57
C VAL A 29 18.46 -18.27 -15.77
N ILE A 30 18.80 -19.28 -14.97
CA ILE A 30 18.15 -20.59 -15.04
C ILE A 30 16.66 -20.47 -14.76
N GLY A 31 16.28 -19.71 -13.74
CA GLY A 31 14.87 -19.45 -13.42
C GLY A 31 14.10 -18.82 -14.57
N VAL A 32 14.71 -17.82 -15.24
CA VAL A 32 14.12 -17.19 -16.43
C VAL A 32 14.03 -18.18 -17.58
N MET A 33 15.06 -18.99 -17.83
CA MET A 33 15.04 -20.01 -18.90
C MET A 33 13.92 -21.04 -18.70
N ILE A 34 13.75 -21.53 -17.47
CA ILE A 34 12.62 -22.43 -17.13
C ILE A 34 11.28 -21.70 -17.36
N ALA A 35 11.16 -20.46 -16.93
CA ALA A 35 9.94 -19.67 -17.10
C ALA A 35 9.64 -19.35 -18.57
N CYS A 36 10.64 -19.34 -19.49
CA CYS A 36 10.47 -19.01 -20.91
C CYS A 36 9.50 -19.95 -21.63
N VAL A 37 9.35 -21.19 -21.15
CA VAL A 37 8.35 -22.15 -21.68
C VAL A 37 6.94 -21.55 -21.63
N MET A 38 6.63 -20.77 -20.59
CA MET A 38 5.33 -20.08 -20.45
C MET A 38 5.40 -18.60 -20.86
N LEU A 39 6.53 -17.95 -20.63
CA LEU A 39 6.69 -16.51 -20.92
C LEU A 39 6.66 -16.23 -22.42
N ILE A 40 7.30 -17.04 -23.26
CA ILE A 40 7.36 -16.80 -24.71
C ILE A 40 5.97 -16.90 -25.36
N PRO A 41 5.20 -17.99 -25.19
CA PRO A 41 3.85 -18.07 -25.73
C PRO A 41 2.93 -16.96 -25.20
N SER A 42 3.05 -16.65 -23.89
CA SER A 42 2.27 -15.56 -23.29
C SER A 42 2.63 -14.20 -23.87
N ALA A 43 3.92 -13.93 -24.09
CA ALA A 43 4.36 -12.68 -24.69
C ALA A 43 3.88 -12.54 -26.13
N LEU A 44 3.93 -13.62 -26.93
CA LEU A 44 3.42 -13.61 -28.30
C LEU A 44 1.91 -13.35 -28.33
N ALA A 45 1.12 -14.05 -27.51
CA ALA A 45 -0.32 -13.82 -27.41
C ALA A 45 -0.66 -12.41 -26.93
N ILE A 46 0.16 -11.83 -26.07
CA ILE A 46 0.01 -10.46 -25.61
C ILE A 46 0.31 -9.47 -26.75
N LEU A 47 1.36 -9.69 -27.53
CA LEU A 47 1.74 -8.80 -28.64
C LEU A 47 0.65 -8.69 -29.73
N GLU A 48 -0.16 -9.73 -29.91
CA GLU A 48 -1.29 -9.73 -30.82
C GLU A 48 -2.52 -8.96 -30.29
N ASN A 49 -2.51 -8.58 -29.02
CA ASN A 49 -3.62 -7.88 -28.40
C ASN A 49 -3.53 -6.37 -28.69
N TYR A 50 -4.52 -5.83 -29.43
CA TYR A 50 -4.59 -4.41 -29.79
C TYR A 50 -4.55 -3.44 -28.58
N ARG A 51 -4.93 -3.89 -27.39
CA ARG A 51 -4.91 -3.08 -26.15
C ARG A 51 -3.50 -2.72 -25.67
N ILE A 52 -2.45 -3.30 -26.23
CA ILE A 52 -1.05 -3.00 -25.84
C ILE A 52 -0.55 -1.67 -26.45
N ASN A 53 -1.30 -1.08 -27.35
CA ASN A 53 -0.86 0.10 -28.09
C ASN A 53 -1.24 1.43 -27.42
N GLU A 54 -1.87 1.42 -26.24
CA GLU A 54 -2.20 2.63 -25.48
C GLU A 54 -1.02 3.08 -24.63
N ARG A 55 0.02 3.61 -25.28
CA ARG A 55 1.18 4.16 -24.56
C ARG A 55 0.86 5.55 -24.04
N LEU A 56 1.38 5.84 -22.84
CA LEU A 56 1.32 7.17 -22.26
C LEU A 56 2.17 8.16 -23.06
N TYR A 57 1.68 9.38 -23.24
CA TYR A 57 2.41 10.47 -23.91
C TYR A 57 2.09 11.84 -23.26
N GLY A 58 2.97 12.79 -23.45
CA GLY A 58 2.80 14.14 -22.94
C GLY A 58 2.69 14.21 -21.40
N LEU A 59 1.72 14.95 -20.90
CA LEU A 59 1.50 15.14 -19.46
C LEU A 59 1.06 13.87 -18.73
N ASP A 60 0.48 12.91 -19.43
CA ASP A 60 0.03 11.64 -18.87
C ASP A 60 1.19 10.77 -18.33
N LEU A 61 2.43 11.09 -18.72
CA LEU A 61 3.62 10.46 -18.17
C LEU A 61 3.86 10.84 -16.69
N ILE A 62 3.48 12.06 -16.29
CA ILE A 62 3.82 12.64 -14.99
C ILE A 62 2.60 12.78 -14.11
N ALA A 63 1.44 13.09 -14.67
CA ALA A 63 0.21 13.36 -13.94
C ALA A 63 -0.91 12.40 -14.37
N TYR A 64 -1.69 11.94 -13.39
CA TYR A 64 -2.89 11.16 -13.67
C TYR A 64 -4.02 12.06 -14.18
N ASN A 65 -4.71 11.65 -15.24
CA ASN A 65 -5.89 12.33 -15.76
C ASN A 65 -7.05 12.38 -14.77
N ASP A 66 -7.17 11.34 -13.95
CA ASP A 66 -8.17 11.28 -12.89
C ASP A 66 -7.70 12.09 -11.68
N LYS A 67 -8.34 13.26 -11.44
CA LYS A 67 -8.01 14.18 -10.36
C LYS A 67 -8.06 13.54 -8.96
N THR A 68 -8.87 12.52 -8.78
CA THR A 68 -9.03 11.84 -7.49
C THR A 68 -8.06 10.67 -7.29
N ARG A 69 -7.29 10.31 -8.32
CA ARG A 69 -6.39 9.14 -8.29
C ARG A 69 -5.39 9.17 -7.13
N LEU A 70 -4.74 10.30 -6.92
CA LEU A 70 -3.76 10.45 -5.84
C LEU A 70 -4.41 10.29 -4.46
N LEU A 71 -5.60 10.86 -4.28
CA LEU A 71 -6.34 10.72 -3.03
C LEU A 71 -6.78 9.28 -2.77
N ARG A 72 -7.17 8.55 -3.81
CA ARG A 72 -7.49 7.12 -3.71
C ARG A 72 -6.28 6.27 -3.39
N ILE A 73 -5.11 6.57 -3.97
CA ILE A 73 -3.86 5.88 -3.62
C ILE A 73 -3.58 6.07 -2.13
N ILE A 74 -3.69 7.29 -1.61
CA ILE A 74 -3.51 7.56 -0.18
C ILE A 74 -4.56 6.79 0.64
N GLN A 75 -5.85 6.91 0.29
CA GLN A 75 -6.93 6.20 0.97
C GLN A 75 -6.66 4.69 1.05
N SER A 76 -6.18 4.09 -0.02
CA SER A 76 -5.95 2.64 -0.10
C SER A 76 -4.91 2.10 0.89
N PHE A 77 -4.00 2.95 1.37
CA PHE A 77 -3.03 2.56 2.39
C PHE A 77 -3.60 2.60 3.82
N PHE A 78 -4.71 3.30 4.02
CA PHE A 78 -5.27 3.53 5.37
C PHE A 78 -6.65 2.94 5.58
N MET A 79 -7.40 2.68 4.52
CA MET A 79 -8.77 2.17 4.57
C MET A 79 -8.90 0.86 3.80
N ILE A 80 -9.99 0.15 4.03
CA ILE A 80 -10.34 -1.07 3.29
C ILE A 80 -10.45 -0.74 1.79
N PRO A 81 -9.93 -1.60 0.90
CA PRO A 81 -10.04 -1.41 -0.55
C PRO A 81 -11.49 -1.21 -0.96
N ASP A 82 -11.72 -0.26 -1.87
CA ASP A 82 -13.04 -0.03 -2.40
C ASP A 82 -13.55 -1.25 -3.16
N VAL A 83 -14.81 -1.59 -2.94
CA VAL A 83 -15.51 -2.51 -3.83
C VAL A 83 -15.64 -1.82 -5.19
N PRO A 84 -15.29 -2.46 -6.33
CA PRO A 84 -15.21 -1.82 -7.64
C PRO A 84 -16.48 -1.04 -8.04
N ALA A 85 -17.66 -1.53 -7.65
CA ALA A 85 -18.94 -0.88 -7.93
C ALA A 85 -19.38 0.13 -6.87
N ARG A 86 -18.70 0.21 -5.72
CA ARG A 86 -19.13 1.02 -4.57
C ARG A 86 -17.93 1.69 -3.90
N PRO A 87 -17.37 2.75 -4.50
CA PRO A 87 -16.25 3.49 -3.90
C PRO A 87 -16.66 4.14 -2.58
N ASN A 88 -15.80 4.08 -1.59
CA ASN A 88 -16.04 4.60 -0.25
C ASN A 88 -16.23 6.12 -0.23
N LEU A 89 -15.20 6.84 -0.64
CA LEU A 89 -15.12 8.29 -0.48
C LEU A 89 -14.95 9.00 -1.82
N PHE A 90 -14.01 8.58 -2.65
CA PHE A 90 -13.69 9.25 -3.90
C PHE A 90 -14.26 8.46 -5.09
N SER A 91 -15.34 8.94 -5.68
CA SER A 91 -15.93 8.32 -6.87
C SER A 91 -15.30 8.85 -8.15
N SER A 92 -15.15 7.99 -9.14
CA SER A 92 -14.96 8.38 -10.54
C SER A 92 -15.47 7.25 -11.43
N ASP A 93 -15.63 7.54 -12.72
CA ASP A 93 -16.07 6.56 -13.73
C ASP A 93 -15.11 5.37 -13.85
N SER A 94 -13.84 5.58 -13.54
CA SER A 94 -12.82 4.52 -13.50
C SER A 94 -12.67 3.83 -12.13
N ALA A 95 -13.53 4.09 -11.16
CA ALA A 95 -13.41 3.55 -9.79
C ALA A 95 -13.43 2.01 -9.77
N LYS A 96 -14.23 1.37 -10.62
CA LYS A 96 -14.31 -0.09 -10.75
C LYS A 96 -13.00 -0.77 -11.19
N TRP A 97 -12.07 -0.02 -11.77
CA TRP A 97 -10.74 -0.51 -12.18
C TRP A 97 -9.63 -0.04 -11.24
N ALA A 98 -9.98 0.79 -10.27
CA ALA A 98 -9.06 1.36 -9.29
C ALA A 98 -9.06 0.59 -7.97
N SER A 99 -9.46 -0.67 -7.96
CA SER A 99 -9.33 -1.57 -6.83
C SER A 99 -7.85 -1.64 -6.45
N ILE A 100 -7.48 -0.85 -5.47
CA ILE A 100 -6.11 -0.69 -5.04
C ILE A 100 -5.84 -1.77 -4.01
N GLY A 101 -4.99 -2.72 -4.37
CA GLY A 101 -4.57 -3.79 -3.49
C GLY A 101 -3.53 -3.38 -2.45
N GLY A 102 -3.26 -2.08 -2.32
CA GLY A 102 -2.27 -1.55 -1.39
C GLY A 102 -2.75 -1.37 0.04
N TYR A 103 -3.91 -1.91 0.35
CA TYR A 103 -4.52 -1.75 1.65
C TYR A 103 -3.75 -2.44 2.78
N LEU A 104 -3.51 -1.68 3.80
CA LEU A 104 -3.20 -2.18 5.14
C LEU A 104 -4.16 -1.53 6.13
N PRO A 105 -4.72 -2.29 7.10
CA PRO A 105 -5.52 -1.73 8.19
C PRO A 105 -4.79 -0.59 8.89
N MET A 106 -5.50 0.39 9.42
CA MET A 106 -4.92 1.45 10.27
C MET A 106 -4.01 0.88 11.35
N PHE A 107 -4.33 -0.30 11.87
CA PHE A 107 -3.50 -1.07 12.79
C PHE A 107 -2.08 -1.31 12.22
N SER A 108 -1.98 -1.87 11.02
CA SER A 108 -0.69 -2.15 10.38
C SER A 108 0.03 -0.88 9.97
N MET A 109 -0.69 0.11 9.43
CA MET A 109 -0.09 1.40 9.06
C MET A 109 0.49 2.14 10.26
N ALA A 110 -0.13 2.07 11.43
CA ALA A 110 0.45 2.63 12.64
C ALA A 110 1.78 1.95 13.00
N GLY A 111 1.89 0.64 12.81
CA GLY A 111 3.14 -0.11 12.95
C GLY A 111 4.21 0.32 11.94
N VAL A 112 3.85 0.46 10.67
CA VAL A 112 4.75 0.94 9.60
C VAL A 112 5.30 2.33 9.93
N ILE A 113 4.43 3.27 10.34
CA ILE A 113 4.81 4.64 10.67
C ILE A 113 5.73 4.65 11.89
N ALA A 114 5.42 3.89 12.93
CA ALA A 114 6.26 3.76 14.12
C ALA A 114 7.64 3.20 13.77
N PHE A 115 7.69 2.14 12.97
CA PHE A 115 8.93 1.54 12.49
C PHE A 115 9.79 2.53 11.69
N THR A 116 9.19 3.20 10.69
CA THR A 116 9.93 4.17 9.84
C THR A 116 10.48 5.34 10.63
N LYS A 117 9.78 5.76 11.69
CA LYS A 117 10.23 6.84 12.58
C LYS A 117 11.38 6.40 13.49
N SER A 118 11.33 5.18 13.99
CA SER A 118 12.37 4.60 14.85
C SER A 118 13.60 4.16 14.06
N ARG A 119 13.42 3.42 12.98
CA ARG A 119 14.49 2.81 12.16
C ARG A 119 14.76 3.63 10.88
N LYS A 120 15.29 4.86 11.03
CA LYS A 120 15.45 5.83 9.93
C LYS A 120 16.27 5.35 8.74
N LYS A 121 17.31 4.54 8.96
CA LYS A 121 18.24 4.04 7.94
C LYS A 121 17.91 2.63 7.41
N HIS A 122 16.79 2.04 7.84
CA HIS A 122 16.45 0.67 7.46
C HIS A 122 16.10 0.55 5.97
N TRP A 123 16.54 -0.54 5.34
CA TRP A 123 16.34 -0.80 3.90
C TRP A 123 14.85 -0.86 3.51
N ALA A 124 14.00 -1.42 4.36
CA ALA A 124 12.55 -1.50 4.12
C ALA A 124 11.92 -0.11 3.89
N LYS A 125 12.34 0.90 4.67
CA LYS A 125 11.91 2.29 4.46
C LYS A 125 12.26 2.79 3.07
N ARG A 126 13.46 2.45 2.55
CA ARG A 126 13.87 2.87 1.20
C ARG A 126 12.98 2.24 0.13
N ILE A 127 12.67 0.94 0.28
CA ILE A 127 11.75 0.25 -0.64
C ILE A 127 10.37 0.92 -0.64
N ILE A 128 9.80 1.20 0.54
CA ILE A 128 8.48 1.84 0.62
C ILE A 128 8.48 3.23 -0.01
N ILE A 129 9.55 4.01 0.16
CA ILE A 129 9.67 5.32 -0.50
C ILE A 129 9.71 5.14 -2.03
N VAL A 130 10.51 4.21 -2.55
CA VAL A 130 10.57 3.94 -3.99
C VAL A 130 9.22 3.47 -4.51
N CYS A 131 8.55 2.56 -3.79
CA CYS A 131 7.20 2.11 -4.16
C CYS A 131 6.18 3.26 -4.14
N ALA A 132 6.25 4.17 -3.16
CA ALA A 132 5.40 5.35 -3.12
C ALA A 132 5.65 6.23 -4.36
N VAL A 133 6.90 6.54 -4.68
CA VAL A 133 7.24 7.31 -5.89
C VAL A 133 6.70 6.62 -7.14
N CYS A 134 6.88 5.30 -7.26
CA CYS A 134 6.33 4.54 -8.39
C CYS A 134 4.79 4.58 -8.42
N ALA A 135 4.12 4.60 -7.29
CA ALA A 135 2.66 4.67 -7.24
C ALA A 135 2.10 6.05 -7.63
N PHE A 136 2.82 7.12 -7.27
CA PHE A 136 2.36 8.49 -7.51
C PHE A 136 2.71 9.04 -8.90
N ILE A 137 3.64 8.43 -9.64
CA ILE A 137 4.05 8.88 -10.97
C ILE A 137 3.57 7.86 -12.01
N PRO A 138 2.69 8.26 -12.97
CA PRO A 138 2.07 7.35 -13.94
C PRO A 138 3.07 6.51 -14.73
N ILE A 139 4.14 7.10 -15.28
CA ILE A 139 5.12 6.35 -16.07
C ILE A 139 5.83 5.28 -15.23
N LEU A 140 6.14 5.56 -13.97
CA LEU A 140 6.78 4.59 -13.08
C LEU A 140 5.79 3.49 -12.64
N ASN A 141 4.52 3.84 -12.44
CA ASN A 141 3.47 2.87 -12.16
C ASN A 141 3.24 1.96 -13.37
N SER A 142 3.17 2.52 -14.55
CA SER A 142 2.93 1.78 -15.80
C SER A 142 4.06 0.82 -16.17
N ALA A 143 5.28 1.05 -15.68
CA ALA A 143 6.40 0.12 -15.86
C ALA A 143 6.11 -1.29 -15.33
N PHE A 144 5.25 -1.43 -14.32
CA PHE A 144 4.79 -2.72 -13.81
C PHE A 144 3.74 -3.39 -14.71
N TYR A 145 3.31 -2.72 -15.76
CA TYR A 145 2.37 -3.22 -16.74
C TYR A 145 2.84 -2.93 -18.17
N THR A 146 4.12 -3.10 -18.42
CA THR A 146 4.74 -2.94 -19.77
C THR A 146 4.42 -1.60 -20.43
N PHE A 147 4.27 -0.54 -19.64
CA PHE A 147 3.94 0.83 -20.06
C PHE A 147 2.58 0.98 -20.78
N ASN A 148 1.65 0.08 -20.54
CA ASN A 148 0.36 0.00 -21.25
C ASN A 148 -0.83 0.64 -20.53
N SER A 149 -0.64 1.21 -19.35
CA SER A 149 -1.71 1.86 -18.59
C SER A 149 -1.14 2.90 -17.67
N SER A 150 -1.83 4.03 -17.50
CA SER A 150 -1.40 5.07 -16.56
C SER A 150 -1.38 4.59 -15.11
N TYR A 151 -2.26 3.66 -14.75
CA TYR A 151 -2.39 3.15 -13.39
C TYR A 151 -2.56 1.64 -13.35
N TYR A 152 -1.71 0.98 -12.56
CA TYR A 152 -1.76 -0.46 -12.34
C TYR A 152 -1.46 -0.78 -10.87
N ALA A 153 -2.37 -1.43 -10.18
CA ALA A 153 -2.27 -1.64 -8.72
C ALA A 153 -1.83 -3.06 -8.31
N ARG A 154 -1.79 -4.03 -9.24
CA ARG A 154 -1.51 -5.43 -8.88
C ARG A 154 -0.11 -5.66 -8.31
N TRP A 155 0.86 -4.80 -8.62
CA TRP A 155 2.21 -4.91 -8.06
C TRP A 155 2.29 -4.47 -6.58
N PHE A 156 1.23 -3.90 -6.02
CA PHE A 156 1.18 -3.45 -4.62
C PHE A 156 1.32 -4.58 -3.60
N TYR A 157 1.21 -5.86 -4.00
CA TYR A 157 1.54 -6.98 -3.13
C TYR A 157 2.97 -6.88 -2.54
N MET A 158 3.91 -6.33 -3.29
CA MET A 158 5.30 -6.16 -2.84
C MET A 158 5.42 -5.14 -1.69
N PRO A 159 4.96 -3.87 -1.81
CA PRO A 159 4.96 -2.96 -0.67
C PRO A 159 4.11 -3.46 0.51
N ILE A 160 2.98 -4.14 0.27
CA ILE A 160 2.16 -4.72 1.34
C ILE A 160 2.96 -5.71 2.16
N LEU A 161 3.70 -6.63 1.53
CA LEU A 161 4.54 -7.61 2.21
C LEU A 161 5.63 -6.92 3.07
N ILE A 162 6.29 -5.90 2.52
CA ILE A 162 7.31 -5.15 3.25
C ILE A 162 6.70 -4.39 4.44
N MET A 163 5.53 -3.78 4.26
CA MET A 163 4.83 -3.07 5.33
C MET A 163 4.33 -4.03 6.42
N ALA A 164 3.86 -5.23 6.05
CA ALA A 164 3.49 -6.28 7.00
C ALA A 164 4.68 -6.70 7.85
N MET A 165 5.85 -6.93 7.22
CA MET A 165 7.10 -7.23 7.93
C MET A 165 7.50 -6.09 8.89
N MET A 166 7.42 -4.83 8.45
CA MET A 166 7.73 -3.67 9.30
C MET A 166 6.81 -3.59 10.51
N THR A 167 5.53 -3.88 10.33
CA THR A 167 4.55 -3.92 11.42
C THR A 167 4.84 -5.05 12.40
N ALA A 168 5.15 -6.25 11.90
CA ALA A 168 5.53 -7.38 12.74
C ALA A 168 6.78 -7.05 13.58
N GLN A 169 7.82 -6.48 12.97
CA GLN A 169 9.02 -6.03 13.68
C GLN A 169 8.72 -4.91 14.68
N ALA A 170 7.82 -3.97 14.35
CA ALA A 170 7.42 -2.92 15.27
C ALA A 170 6.65 -3.47 16.50
N LEU A 171 5.93 -4.57 16.32
CA LEU A 171 5.23 -5.25 17.42
C LEU A 171 6.19 -6.08 18.28
N ASP A 172 7.18 -6.73 17.69
CA ASP A 172 8.14 -7.58 18.38
C ASP A 172 9.18 -6.75 19.15
N ASP A 173 9.74 -5.72 18.52
CA ASP A 173 10.78 -4.87 19.11
C ASP A 173 10.18 -3.85 20.08
N ARG A 174 10.36 -4.11 21.38
CA ARG A 174 9.87 -3.23 22.46
C ARG A 174 10.52 -1.84 22.47
N SER A 175 11.64 -1.64 21.81
CA SER A 175 12.30 -0.33 21.71
C SER A 175 11.54 0.64 20.79
N ILE A 176 10.63 0.13 19.93
CA ILE A 176 9.84 0.93 19.00
C ILE A 176 8.57 1.43 19.68
N ASP A 177 8.44 2.76 19.79
CA ASP A 177 7.24 3.42 20.31
C ASP A 177 6.13 3.44 19.25
N LEU A 178 4.98 2.82 19.53
CA LEU A 178 3.84 2.76 18.60
C LEU A 178 2.97 4.02 18.63
N ARG A 179 3.06 4.85 19.66
CA ARG A 179 2.23 6.06 19.83
C ARG A 179 2.29 7.04 18.65
N PRO A 180 3.47 7.34 18.06
CA PRO A 180 3.52 8.25 16.91
C PRO A 180 2.76 7.73 15.71
N GLY A 181 2.80 6.40 15.47
CA GLY A 181 2.02 5.75 14.42
C GLY A 181 0.52 5.86 14.66
N ILE A 182 0.08 5.54 15.88
CA ILE A 182 -1.33 5.66 16.28
C ILE A 182 -1.84 7.10 16.10
N LYS A 183 -1.08 8.10 16.58
CA LYS A 183 -1.47 9.52 16.45
C LYS A 183 -1.64 9.94 14.99
N VAL A 184 -0.74 9.54 14.10
CA VAL A 184 -0.82 9.86 12.68
C VAL A 184 -2.03 9.18 12.04
N CYS A 185 -2.27 7.89 12.33
CA CYS A 185 -3.44 7.18 11.81
C CYS A 185 -4.77 7.78 12.30
N VAL A 186 -4.86 8.18 13.58
CA VAL A 186 -6.03 8.91 14.11
C VAL A 186 -6.21 10.24 13.35
N GLY A 187 -5.15 11.01 13.14
CA GLY A 187 -5.22 12.26 12.37
C GLY A 187 -5.71 12.05 10.94
N ILE A 188 -5.22 11.00 10.26
CA ILE A 188 -5.68 10.66 8.90
C ILE A 188 -7.15 10.23 8.90
N LEU A 189 -7.57 9.41 9.87
CA LEU A 189 -8.95 8.99 9.98
C LEU A 189 -9.90 10.17 10.22
N LEU A 190 -9.52 11.10 11.09
CA LEU A 190 -10.27 12.33 11.32
C LEU A 190 -10.31 13.22 10.07
N GLY A 191 -9.21 13.32 9.32
CA GLY A 191 -9.15 14.04 8.05
C GLY A 191 -10.09 13.44 7.00
N LEU A 192 -10.09 12.11 6.84
CA LEU A 192 -11.01 11.41 5.93
C LEU A 192 -12.47 11.54 6.38
N ALA A 193 -12.73 11.48 7.68
CA ALA A 193 -14.06 11.74 8.22
C ALA A 193 -14.53 13.18 7.94
N ALA A 194 -13.66 14.17 8.13
CA ALA A 194 -13.98 15.55 7.79
C ALA A 194 -14.29 15.73 6.30
N ILE A 195 -13.51 15.09 5.41
CA ILE A 195 -13.78 15.09 3.96
C ILE A 195 -15.15 14.46 3.65
N SER A 196 -15.54 13.38 4.34
CA SER A 196 -16.84 12.73 4.12
C SER A 196 -18.04 13.63 4.44
N LEU A 197 -17.84 14.63 5.29
CA LEU A 197 -18.86 15.59 5.69
C LEU A 197 -18.98 16.80 4.74
N LEU A 198 -18.08 16.93 3.76
CA LEU A 198 -18.12 18.05 2.83
C LEU A 198 -19.37 18.01 1.95
N PRO A 199 -19.85 19.19 1.50
CA PRO A 199 -20.98 19.26 0.58
C PRO A 199 -20.61 18.76 -0.80
N LYS A 200 -21.55 18.13 -1.49
CA LYS A 200 -21.46 17.78 -2.90
C LYS A 200 -22.48 18.57 -3.69
N LYS A 201 -22.06 19.13 -4.83
CA LYS A 201 -22.98 19.76 -5.77
C LYS A 201 -23.61 18.66 -6.65
N GLU A 202 -24.92 18.55 -6.65
CA GLU A 202 -25.71 17.62 -7.44
C GLU A 202 -26.91 18.38 -8.01
N ASP A 203 -27.10 18.41 -9.32
CA ASP A 203 -28.23 19.11 -10.01
C ASP A 203 -28.44 20.56 -9.53
N ASP A 204 -27.36 21.35 -9.47
CA ASP A 204 -27.33 22.76 -8.99
C ASP A 204 -27.72 22.98 -7.51
N LYS A 205 -27.97 21.91 -6.75
CA LYS A 205 -28.18 21.99 -5.30
C LYS A 205 -26.93 21.56 -4.55
N VAL A 206 -26.57 22.28 -3.51
CA VAL A 206 -25.50 21.93 -2.59
C VAL A 206 -26.09 21.07 -1.48
N ILE A 207 -25.75 19.78 -1.47
CA ILE A 207 -26.22 18.86 -0.44
C ILE A 207 -25.05 18.60 0.52
N TRP A 208 -25.27 18.95 1.79
CA TRP A 208 -24.29 18.73 2.85
C TRP A 208 -24.26 17.25 3.28
N PHE A 209 -23.13 16.78 3.77
CA PHE A 209 -22.91 15.41 4.25
C PHE A 209 -23.08 14.33 3.20
N LYS A 210 -22.97 14.66 1.92
CA LYS A 210 -23.16 13.72 0.80
C LYS A 210 -21.90 13.48 -0.04
N PHE A 211 -20.74 13.90 0.47
CA PHE A 211 -19.48 13.69 -0.27
C PHE A 211 -19.15 12.20 -0.43
N ALA A 212 -19.39 11.40 0.61
CA ALA A 212 -19.29 9.94 0.52
C ALA A 212 -20.47 9.37 -0.28
N ASN A 213 -20.21 8.71 -1.41
CA ASN A 213 -21.28 8.13 -2.24
C ASN A 213 -22.03 7.00 -1.52
N TYR A 214 -21.34 6.25 -0.67
CA TYR A 214 -21.88 5.16 0.15
C TYR A 214 -21.57 5.39 1.63
N PRO A 215 -22.29 6.29 2.33
CA PRO A 215 -21.96 6.67 3.70
C PRO A 215 -21.93 5.49 4.67
N ALA A 216 -22.88 4.57 4.56
CA ALA A 216 -22.93 3.40 5.44
C ALA A 216 -21.66 2.53 5.34
N TYR A 217 -21.14 2.34 4.13
CA TYR A 217 -19.91 1.60 3.89
C TYR A 217 -18.69 2.34 4.43
N PHE A 218 -18.65 3.66 4.26
CA PHE A 218 -17.58 4.50 4.81
C PHE A 218 -17.55 4.43 6.35
N TYR A 219 -18.70 4.58 7.01
CA TYR A 219 -18.77 4.54 8.47
C TYR A 219 -18.45 3.16 9.03
N LEU A 220 -18.88 2.08 8.36
CA LEU A 220 -18.49 0.71 8.74
C LEU A 220 -16.96 0.55 8.67
N THR A 221 -16.33 1.00 7.59
CA THR A 221 -14.89 0.96 7.42
C THR A 221 -14.19 1.79 8.50
N ALA A 222 -14.69 2.98 8.80
CA ALA A 222 -14.15 3.83 9.86
C ALA A 222 -14.26 3.14 11.25
N ALA A 223 -15.36 2.45 11.54
CA ALA A 223 -15.55 1.70 12.78
C ALA A 223 -14.52 0.56 12.92
N ILE A 224 -14.28 -0.18 11.84
CA ILE A 224 -13.22 -1.22 11.79
C ILE A 224 -11.85 -0.61 12.06
N CYS A 225 -11.52 0.53 11.42
CA CYS A 225 -10.26 1.24 11.63
C CYS A 225 -10.09 1.70 13.09
N ILE A 226 -11.15 2.25 13.70
CA ILE A 226 -11.15 2.68 15.11
C ILE A 226 -10.87 1.47 16.02
N THR A 227 -11.57 0.36 15.78
CA THR A 227 -11.38 -0.88 16.55
C THR A 227 -9.92 -1.36 16.47
N GLY A 228 -9.34 -1.37 15.28
CA GLY A 228 -7.93 -1.71 15.08
C GLY A 228 -6.97 -0.80 15.86
N LEU A 229 -7.22 0.51 15.87
CA LEU A 229 -6.40 1.47 16.61
C LEU A 229 -6.56 1.31 18.14
N ILE A 230 -7.75 1.01 18.64
CA ILE A 230 -7.99 0.72 20.05
C ILE A 230 -7.23 -0.53 20.48
N ILE A 231 -7.27 -1.59 19.68
CA ILE A 231 -6.54 -2.83 19.92
C ILE A 231 -5.02 -2.53 19.99
N LEU A 232 -4.49 -1.78 19.04
CA LEU A 232 -3.08 -1.43 19.00
C LEU A 232 -2.66 -0.57 20.20
N TRP A 233 -3.50 0.37 20.60
CA TRP A 233 -3.27 1.16 21.81
C TRP A 233 -3.23 0.28 23.07
N TYR A 234 -4.16 -0.70 23.18
CA TYR A 234 -4.18 -1.66 24.27
C TYR A 234 -2.91 -2.52 24.30
N ILE A 235 -2.45 -3.00 23.14
CA ILE A 235 -1.20 -3.74 23.01
C ILE A 235 0.00 -2.88 23.45
N ASP A 236 0.09 -1.64 23.00
CA ASP A 236 1.18 -0.71 23.40
C ASP A 236 1.19 -0.47 24.92
N LYS A 237 0.00 -0.25 25.51
CA LYS A 237 -0.15 -0.07 26.96
C LYS A 237 0.26 -1.32 27.75
N SER A 238 -0.06 -2.51 27.26
CA SER A 238 0.31 -3.79 27.89
C SER A 238 1.82 -4.05 27.81
N ARG A 239 2.43 -3.76 26.65
CA ARG A 239 3.89 -3.83 26.44
C ARG A 239 4.65 -2.97 27.46
N ARG A 240 4.23 -1.73 27.67
CA ARG A 240 4.87 -0.78 28.59
C ARG A 240 4.76 -1.20 30.05
N LYS A 241 3.71 -1.93 30.41
CA LYS A 241 3.52 -2.48 31.76
C LYS A 241 4.26 -3.79 32.01
N GLY A 242 5.07 -4.28 31.06
CA GLY A 242 5.81 -5.53 31.18
C GLY A 242 4.96 -6.79 31.19
N LYS A 243 3.65 -6.70 30.91
CA LYS A 243 2.74 -7.85 30.88
C LYS A 243 3.01 -8.73 29.67
N PRO A 244 2.75 -10.06 29.75
CA PRO A 244 2.82 -10.96 28.60
C PRO A 244 1.75 -10.55 27.59
N PHE A 245 2.15 -9.79 26.57
CA PHE A 245 1.24 -9.24 25.56
C PHE A 245 1.10 -10.10 24.32
N MET A 246 2.00 -11.08 24.13
CA MET A 246 2.06 -11.88 22.90
C MET A 246 0.74 -12.62 22.61
N LYS A 247 0.13 -13.26 23.62
CA LYS A 247 -1.17 -13.91 23.45
C LYS A 247 -2.28 -12.92 23.12
N ALA A 248 -2.32 -11.78 23.83
CA ALA A 248 -3.31 -10.73 23.57
C ALA A 248 -3.10 -10.09 22.20
N ALA A 249 -1.85 -9.86 21.77
CA ALA A 249 -1.53 -9.37 20.43
C ALA A 249 -1.94 -10.36 19.35
N LEU A 250 -1.65 -11.65 19.50
CA LEU A 250 -2.03 -12.68 18.56
C LEU A 250 -3.55 -12.78 18.41
N ILE A 251 -4.27 -12.91 19.53
CA ILE A 251 -5.73 -13.01 19.52
C ILE A 251 -6.37 -11.77 18.89
N SER A 252 -5.92 -10.57 19.27
CA SER A 252 -6.49 -9.34 18.74
C SER A 252 -6.13 -9.11 17.26
N THR A 253 -4.94 -9.53 16.82
CA THR A 253 -4.56 -9.45 15.40
C THR A 253 -5.37 -10.42 14.56
N VAL A 254 -5.56 -11.65 15.02
CA VAL A 254 -6.43 -12.63 14.35
C VAL A 254 -7.86 -12.13 14.30
N ALA A 255 -8.41 -11.60 15.40
CA ALA A 255 -9.76 -11.04 15.44
C ALA A 255 -9.95 -9.79 14.55
N ALA A 256 -8.88 -9.05 14.26
CA ALA A 256 -8.93 -7.91 13.34
C ALA A 256 -8.81 -8.31 11.86
N CYS A 257 -8.40 -9.54 11.57
CA CYS A 257 -8.26 -10.07 10.20
C CYS A 257 -9.50 -10.87 9.74
N ILE A 258 -10.38 -11.26 10.66
CA ILE A 258 -11.66 -11.95 10.41
C ILE A 258 -12.78 -10.91 10.29
#